data_0f814af9096624a1ce8b47706649a948
#
_entry.id   0f814af9096624a1ce8b47706649a948
#
_cell.length_a   1.000
_cell.length_b   1.000
_cell.length_c   1.000
_cell.angle_alpha   90.00
_cell.angle_beta   90.00
_cell.angle_gamma   90.00
#
_symmetry.space_group_name_H-M   'P 1'
#
loop_
_entity.id
_entity.type
_entity.pdbx_description
1 polymer ?
#
loop_
_entity_poly.entity_id
_entity_poly.type
_entity_poly.pdbx_seq_one_letter_code
_entity_poly.pdbx_strand_id
1 'polypeptide(L)'
;MASLKSLLGKQILFFDGGTGSVLQARGLKPGEFPEKWNVTRPEEIISLHYNYFSAGSNIVNTNTFGAFSTKFSDLTTYKKNFNGTQNVKNSAMRVISGENADFSLKNIIQCAIENANEARRRYISDCKARSVEPQPCFITFDIGPTGKLLKPMGDLDFEDAVSLFKQTFRYGF
;
A
#
# COMPACT_ATOMS: atom_id res chain seq x y z
N MET A 1 7.51 23.92 -2.62
CA MET A 1 8.01 22.68 -3.25
C MET A 1 7.67 22.68 -4.73
N ALA A 2 8.59 22.22 -5.60
CA ALA A 2 8.29 22.06 -7.03
C ALA A 2 7.18 21.01 -7.23
N SER A 3 6.32 21.21 -8.21
CA SER A 3 5.33 20.19 -8.57
C SER A 3 6.00 19.10 -9.42
N LEU A 4 5.54 17.85 -9.31
CA LEU A 4 6.05 16.76 -10.17
C LEU A 4 6.00 17.16 -11.65
N LYS A 5 4.88 17.76 -12.08
CA LYS A 5 4.68 18.21 -13.45
C LYS A 5 5.71 19.24 -13.92
N SER A 6 6.21 20.08 -13.02
CA SER A 6 7.23 21.11 -13.36
C SER A 6 8.63 20.53 -13.55
N LEU A 7 8.89 19.31 -13.11
CA LEU A 7 10.19 18.62 -13.18
C LEU A 7 10.26 17.62 -14.35
N LEU A 8 9.13 17.12 -14.81
CA LEU A 8 9.08 16.17 -15.93
C LEU A 8 9.74 16.77 -17.17
N GLY A 9 10.61 16.00 -17.83
CA GLY A 9 11.38 16.42 -19.00
C GLY A 9 12.53 17.38 -18.73
N LYS A 10 12.76 17.80 -17.47
CA LYS A 10 13.86 18.71 -17.10
C LYS A 10 14.97 18.04 -16.29
N GLN A 11 14.64 17.00 -15.56
CA GLN A 11 15.59 16.22 -14.78
C GLN A 11 15.17 14.75 -14.70
N ILE A 12 16.13 13.90 -14.38
CA ILE A 12 15.85 12.48 -14.09
C ILE A 12 15.24 12.41 -12.69
N LEU A 13 14.13 11.67 -12.57
CA LEU A 13 13.48 11.39 -11.30
C LEU A 13 13.59 9.88 -11.03
N PHE A 14 14.05 9.54 -9.85
CA PHE A 14 14.24 8.15 -9.44
C PHE A 14 13.04 7.68 -8.64
N PHE A 15 12.49 6.53 -9.03
CA PHE A 15 11.54 5.78 -8.22
C PHE A 15 12.26 5.00 -7.12
N ASP A 16 11.48 4.54 -6.16
CA ASP A 16 11.90 3.55 -5.18
C ASP A 16 12.11 2.17 -5.84
N GLY A 17 12.68 1.25 -5.08
CA GLY A 17 12.93 -0.12 -5.50
C GLY A 17 11.91 -1.12 -4.97
N GLY A 18 12.33 -2.39 -4.87
CA GLY A 18 11.47 -3.51 -4.52
C GLY A 18 11.01 -3.48 -3.06
N THR A 19 9.76 -3.09 -2.82
CA THR A 19 9.12 -3.15 -1.50
C THR A 19 9.05 -4.57 -0.96
N GLY A 20 8.55 -5.53 -1.75
CA GLY A 20 8.35 -6.91 -1.33
C GLY A 20 9.63 -7.60 -0.86
N SER A 21 10.74 -7.45 -1.59
CA SER A 21 12.03 -8.06 -1.23
C SER A 21 12.60 -7.49 0.07
N VAL A 22 12.46 -6.17 0.28
CA VAL A 22 12.91 -5.54 1.52
C VAL A 22 12.07 -6.01 2.71
N LEU A 23 10.75 -6.10 2.56
CA LEU A 23 9.86 -6.58 3.63
C LEU A 23 10.11 -8.06 3.94
N GLN A 24 10.40 -8.90 2.93
CA GLN A 24 10.81 -10.29 3.14
C GLN A 24 12.10 -10.39 3.94
N ALA A 25 13.10 -9.57 3.63
CA ALA A 25 14.33 -9.48 4.41
C ALA A 25 14.10 -9.03 5.87
N ARG A 26 13.01 -8.28 6.11
CA ARG A 26 12.57 -7.84 7.45
C ARG A 26 11.60 -8.81 8.13
N GLY A 27 11.35 -9.98 7.54
CA GLY A 27 10.57 -11.05 8.14
C GLY A 27 9.11 -11.18 7.64
N LEU A 28 8.75 -10.57 6.50
CA LEU A 28 7.49 -10.87 5.82
C LEU A 28 7.51 -12.33 5.35
N LYS A 29 6.53 -13.09 5.79
CA LYS A 29 6.49 -14.54 5.50
C LYS A 29 5.91 -14.81 4.10
N PRO A 30 6.30 -15.93 3.45
CA PRO A 30 5.66 -16.37 2.23
C PRO A 30 4.14 -16.49 2.40
N GLY A 31 3.37 -15.93 1.45
CA GLY A 31 1.90 -15.93 1.50
C GLY A 31 1.27 -14.85 2.40
N GLU A 32 2.07 -14.11 3.16
CA GLU A 32 1.58 -12.95 3.91
C GLU A 32 1.38 -11.75 2.97
N PHE A 33 0.32 -10.98 3.22
CA PHE A 33 0.04 -9.75 2.45
C PHE A 33 0.86 -8.58 2.99
N PRO A 34 1.77 -8.01 2.19
CA PRO A 34 2.58 -6.85 2.61
C PRO A 34 1.74 -5.68 3.10
N GLU A 35 0.58 -5.48 2.50
CA GLU A 35 -0.34 -4.38 2.80
C GLU A 35 -0.85 -4.40 4.24
N LYS A 36 -0.89 -5.56 4.90
CA LYS A 36 -1.26 -5.66 6.31
C LYS A 36 -0.26 -4.97 7.22
N TRP A 37 1.01 -4.87 6.80
CA TRP A 37 2.03 -4.18 7.57
C TRP A 37 1.80 -2.68 7.66
N ASN A 38 1.00 -2.10 6.77
CA ASN A 38 0.58 -0.71 6.90
C ASN A 38 -0.10 -0.43 8.24
N VAL A 39 -0.83 -1.43 8.77
CA VAL A 39 -1.56 -1.36 10.03
C VAL A 39 -0.78 -2.00 11.18
N THR A 40 -0.20 -3.19 10.97
CA THR A 40 0.40 -3.97 12.05
C THR A 40 1.86 -3.61 12.34
N ARG A 41 2.58 -3.07 11.36
CA ARG A 41 4.00 -2.69 11.46
C ARG A 41 4.27 -1.35 10.75
N PRO A 42 3.56 -0.27 11.11
CA PRO A 42 3.68 1.01 10.40
C PRO A 42 5.12 1.54 10.38
N GLU A 43 5.88 1.37 11.46
CA GLU A 43 7.28 1.83 11.51
C GLU A 43 8.19 1.12 10.51
N GLU A 44 7.94 -0.14 10.17
CA GLU A 44 8.68 -0.85 9.13
C GLU A 44 8.42 -0.26 7.74
N ILE A 45 7.16 0.11 7.47
CA ILE A 45 6.78 0.74 6.20
C ILE A 45 7.31 2.17 6.14
N ILE A 46 7.19 2.94 7.23
CA ILE A 46 7.74 4.30 7.33
C ILE A 46 9.26 4.26 7.10
N SER A 47 9.97 3.37 7.79
CA SER A 47 11.42 3.19 7.65
C SER A 47 11.82 2.79 6.23
N LEU A 48 11.03 1.95 5.55
CA LEU A 48 11.27 1.56 4.17
C LEU A 48 11.22 2.78 3.23
N HIS A 49 10.17 3.56 3.28
CA HIS A 49 10.02 4.76 2.44
C HIS A 49 11.07 5.83 2.78
N TYR A 50 11.34 6.04 4.09
CA TYR A 50 12.39 6.94 4.54
C TYR A 50 13.76 6.58 3.97
N ASN A 51 14.11 5.28 3.99
CA ASN A 51 15.38 4.81 3.46
C ASN A 51 15.50 5.02 1.95
N TYR A 52 14.41 4.85 1.20
CA TYR A 52 14.41 5.17 -0.24
C TYR A 52 14.60 6.66 -0.50
N PHE A 53 13.91 7.55 0.21
CA PHE A 53 14.16 9.00 0.11
C PHE A 53 15.61 9.34 0.47
N SER A 54 16.14 8.75 1.52
CA SER A 54 17.53 8.97 1.98
C SER A 54 18.56 8.44 0.98
N ALA A 55 18.23 7.40 0.23
CA ALA A 55 19.05 6.85 -0.84
C ALA A 55 19.00 7.68 -2.14
N GLY A 56 18.10 8.67 -2.23
CA GLY A 56 17.99 9.57 -3.39
C GLY A 56 16.76 9.36 -4.26
N SER A 57 15.81 8.50 -3.87
CA SER A 57 14.55 8.37 -4.59
C SER A 57 13.73 9.65 -4.48
N ASN A 58 13.23 10.12 -5.61
CA ASN A 58 12.33 11.27 -5.68
C ASN A 58 10.87 10.86 -5.52
N ILE A 59 10.54 9.62 -5.86
CA ILE A 59 9.19 9.09 -5.89
C ILE A 59 9.19 7.77 -5.14
N VAL A 60 8.29 7.62 -4.16
CA VAL A 60 8.03 6.34 -3.51
C VAL A 60 6.61 5.90 -3.79
N ASN A 61 6.44 4.59 -4.01
CA ASN A 61 5.15 3.97 -4.20
C ASN A 61 4.56 3.56 -2.83
N THR A 62 3.28 3.85 -2.60
CA THR A 62 2.61 3.36 -1.40
C THR A 62 2.59 1.84 -1.36
N ASN A 63 2.58 1.24 -0.17
CA ASN A 63 2.49 -0.22 -0.02
C ASN A 63 1.03 -0.68 -0.20
N THR A 64 0.51 -0.53 -1.43
CA THR A 64 -0.89 -0.79 -1.81
C THR A 64 -1.05 -1.63 -3.07
N PHE A 65 0.03 -2.19 -3.60
CA PHE A 65 0.05 -2.94 -4.87
C PHE A 65 -1.04 -4.01 -4.97
N GLY A 66 -1.27 -4.78 -3.91
CA GLY A 66 -2.30 -5.80 -3.86
C GLY A 66 -3.56 -5.40 -3.09
N ALA A 67 -3.79 -4.10 -2.84
CA ALA A 67 -4.93 -3.61 -2.06
C ALA A 67 -6.23 -3.61 -2.87
N PHE A 68 -6.88 -4.76 -2.95
CA PHE A 68 -8.18 -4.94 -3.60
C PHE A 68 -9.21 -5.54 -2.64
N SER A 69 -10.48 -5.22 -2.84
CA SER A 69 -11.59 -5.77 -2.04
C SER A 69 -11.72 -7.30 -2.12
N THR A 70 -11.12 -7.93 -3.12
CA THR A 70 -11.01 -9.39 -3.21
C THR A 70 -10.12 -9.99 -2.12
N LYS A 71 -9.20 -9.21 -1.57
CA LYS A 71 -8.29 -9.61 -0.48
C LYS A 71 -8.64 -8.97 0.86
N PHE A 72 -9.19 -7.76 0.83
CA PHE A 72 -9.49 -6.92 1.98
C PHE A 72 -10.93 -6.44 1.89
N SER A 73 -11.89 -7.26 2.31
CA SER A 73 -13.31 -6.89 2.31
C SER A 73 -13.64 -6.06 3.54
N ASP A 74 -14.46 -5.02 3.36
CA ASP A 74 -15.07 -4.31 4.47
C ASP A 74 -15.91 -5.29 5.29
N LEU A 75 -15.74 -5.31 6.60
CA LEU A 75 -16.47 -6.19 7.53
C LEU A 75 -18.00 -6.10 7.38
N THR A 76 -18.50 -4.98 6.85
CA THR A 76 -19.93 -4.76 6.55
C THR A 76 -20.42 -5.58 5.35
N THR A 77 -19.58 -5.84 4.37
CA THR A 77 -19.93 -6.65 3.18
C THR A 77 -19.90 -8.15 3.51
N TYR A 78 -19.01 -8.55 4.43
CA TYR A 78 -18.91 -9.95 4.88
C TYR A 78 -20.19 -10.43 5.59
N LYS A 79 -20.85 -9.56 6.36
CA LYS A 79 -22.12 -9.90 7.05
C LYS A 79 -23.31 -10.05 6.10
N LYS A 80 -23.27 -9.45 4.91
CA LYS A 80 -24.40 -9.46 3.96
C LYS A 80 -24.44 -10.69 3.05
N ASN A 81 -23.28 -11.33 2.81
CA ASN A 81 -23.16 -12.48 1.89
C ASN A 81 -23.11 -13.85 2.58
N PHE A 82 -23.18 -13.90 3.92
CA PHE A 82 -23.08 -15.14 4.71
C PHE A 82 -24.34 -15.43 5.53
N ASN A 83 -25.50 -15.43 4.89
CA ASN A 83 -26.71 -16.06 5.42
C ASN A 83 -26.80 -17.54 4.98
N GLY A 84 -25.73 -18.27 5.04
CA GLY A 84 -25.72 -19.69 4.73
C GLY A 84 -24.45 -20.39 5.17
N THR A 85 -24.62 -21.21 6.21
CA THR A 85 -23.73 -22.28 6.70
C THR A 85 -22.41 -21.87 7.40
N GLN A 86 -22.42 -22.24 8.65
CA GLN A 86 -21.37 -22.22 9.65
C GLN A 86 -20.07 -22.92 9.21
N ASN A 87 -18.97 -22.47 9.83
CA ASN A 87 -17.66 -23.12 9.95
C ASN A 87 -16.64 -22.88 8.84
N VAL A 88 -16.31 -21.61 8.60
CA VAL A 88 -14.90 -21.29 8.31
C VAL A 88 -14.38 -20.44 9.47
N LYS A 89 -14.00 -21.09 10.55
CA LYS A 89 -13.16 -20.50 11.59
C LYS A 89 -11.82 -20.21 10.92
N ASN A 90 -11.64 -18.98 10.49
CA ASN A 90 -10.43 -18.49 9.84
C ASN A 90 -9.23 -18.57 10.77
N SER A 91 -8.55 -19.70 10.78
CA SER A 91 -7.28 -19.91 11.46
C SER A 91 -6.17 -18.96 10.99
N ALA A 92 -6.27 -18.42 9.78
CA ALA A 92 -5.29 -17.45 9.24
C ALA A 92 -5.45 -16.03 9.80
N MET A 93 -6.62 -15.66 10.35
CA MET A 93 -6.92 -14.33 10.86
C MET A 93 -6.56 -14.14 12.34
N ARG A 94 -6.27 -15.24 13.06
CA ARG A 94 -6.00 -15.24 14.50
C ARG A 94 -4.52 -15.17 14.90
N VAL A 95 -3.60 -15.17 13.95
CA VAL A 95 -2.16 -15.31 14.27
C VAL A 95 -1.42 -13.97 14.35
N ILE A 96 -2.06 -12.84 14.09
CA ILE A 96 -1.39 -11.54 14.21
C ILE A 96 -2.03 -10.79 15.36
N SER A 97 -1.33 -10.78 16.47
CA SER A 97 -1.56 -10.07 17.72
C SER A 97 -2.13 -8.66 17.54
N GLY A 98 -3.40 -8.51 17.75
CA GLY A 98 -4.13 -7.26 17.73
C GLY A 98 -5.61 -7.57 17.57
N GLU A 99 -6.28 -7.96 18.65
CA GLU A 99 -7.70 -8.38 18.64
C GLU A 99 -8.69 -7.33 18.10
N ASN A 100 -8.19 -6.13 17.68
CA ASN A 100 -8.99 -5.02 17.18
C ASN A 100 -8.40 -4.31 15.95
N ALA A 101 -7.45 -4.90 15.20
CA ALA A 101 -6.90 -4.23 14.02
C ALA A 101 -7.93 -4.23 12.87
N ASP A 102 -8.24 -3.05 12.34
CA ASP A 102 -9.13 -2.90 11.18
C ASP A 102 -8.34 -3.16 9.88
N PHE A 103 -8.60 -4.28 9.25
CA PHE A 103 -8.05 -4.67 7.94
C PHE A 103 -9.02 -4.40 6.79
N SER A 104 -9.96 -3.47 6.94
CA SER A 104 -10.76 -3.02 5.82
C SER A 104 -9.87 -2.41 4.72
N LEU A 105 -10.29 -2.57 3.46
CA LEU A 105 -9.56 -2.01 2.32
C LEU A 105 -9.30 -0.51 2.50
N LYS A 106 -10.30 0.22 2.99
CA LYS A 106 -10.19 1.65 3.27
C LYS A 106 -9.07 1.93 4.27
N ASN A 107 -9.07 1.25 5.42
CA ASN A 107 -8.08 1.50 6.46
C ASN A 107 -6.66 1.13 6.02
N ILE A 108 -6.49 0.01 5.32
CA ILE A 108 -5.19 -0.41 4.76
C ILE A 108 -4.62 0.66 3.83
N ILE A 109 -5.44 1.19 2.92
CA ILE A 109 -5.02 2.22 1.96
C ILE A 109 -4.69 3.53 2.68
N GLN A 110 -5.54 3.98 3.61
CA GLN A 110 -5.30 5.20 4.36
C GLN A 110 -4.01 5.12 5.19
N CYS A 111 -3.81 4.01 5.91
CA CYS A 111 -2.56 3.79 6.66
C CYS A 111 -1.33 3.77 5.74
N ALA A 112 -1.41 3.16 4.53
CA ALA A 112 -0.31 3.18 3.58
C ALA A 112 0.09 4.60 3.16
N ILE A 113 -0.90 5.44 2.86
CA ILE A 113 -0.69 6.83 2.48
C ILE A 113 -0.12 7.64 3.65
N GLU A 114 -0.64 7.44 4.86
CA GLU A 114 -0.15 8.10 6.07
C GLU A 114 1.30 7.71 6.38
N ASN A 115 1.66 6.42 6.28
CA ASN A 115 3.02 5.94 6.48
C ASN A 115 4.01 6.56 5.48
N ALA A 116 3.64 6.64 4.20
CA ALA A 116 4.48 7.26 3.18
C ALA A 116 4.64 8.78 3.43
N ASN A 117 3.57 9.47 3.83
CA ASN A 117 3.63 10.88 4.20
C ASN A 117 4.48 11.12 5.45
N GLU A 118 4.41 10.23 6.45
CA GLU A 118 5.24 10.32 7.64
C GLU A 118 6.72 10.14 7.30
N ALA A 119 7.05 9.15 6.47
CA ALA A 119 8.42 8.94 5.99
C ALA A 119 8.97 10.19 5.30
N ARG A 120 8.17 10.81 4.43
CA ARG A 120 8.53 12.06 3.76
C ARG A 120 8.75 13.21 4.75
N ARG A 121 7.88 13.36 5.76
CA ARG A 121 8.05 14.37 6.81
C ARG A 121 9.35 14.18 7.59
N ARG A 122 9.65 12.94 8.00
CA ARG A 122 10.88 12.60 8.72
C ARG A 122 12.11 12.92 7.89
N TYR A 123 12.13 12.51 6.62
CA TYR A 123 13.24 12.80 5.70
C TYR A 123 13.50 14.30 5.54
N ILE A 124 12.43 15.09 5.29
CA ILE A 124 12.55 16.55 5.14
C ILE A 124 13.04 17.19 6.45
N SER A 125 12.54 16.74 7.60
CA SER A 125 12.96 17.21 8.92
C SER A 125 14.46 16.96 9.15
N ASP A 126 14.92 15.76 8.84
CA ASP A 126 16.33 15.38 9.00
C ASP A 126 17.25 16.13 8.05
N CYS A 127 16.83 16.39 6.83
CA CYS A 127 17.58 17.24 5.91
C CYS A 127 17.74 18.65 6.50
N LYS A 128 16.66 19.24 7.01
CA LYS A 128 16.71 20.57 7.66
C LYS A 128 17.62 20.59 8.87
N ALA A 129 17.53 19.57 9.73
CA ALA A 129 18.41 19.46 10.91
C ALA A 129 19.89 19.40 10.54
N ARG A 130 20.21 18.81 9.40
CA ARG A 130 21.58 18.72 8.86
C ARG A 130 21.96 19.91 7.96
N SER A 131 21.10 20.92 7.82
CA SER A 131 21.27 22.06 6.90
C SER A 131 21.49 21.63 5.45
N VAL A 132 20.85 20.56 5.01
CA VAL A 132 20.87 20.05 3.64
C VAL A 132 19.53 20.32 2.98
N GLU A 133 19.54 20.84 1.75
CA GLU A 133 18.28 21.02 1.00
C GLU A 133 17.69 19.65 0.63
N PRO A 134 16.45 19.35 1.02
CA PRO A 134 15.83 18.09 0.68
C PRO A 134 15.55 18.01 -0.83
N GLN A 135 15.79 16.85 -1.42
CA GLN A 135 15.36 16.59 -2.80
C GLN A 135 13.83 16.64 -2.92
N PRO A 136 13.30 16.92 -4.12
CA PRO A 136 11.86 16.78 -4.37
C PRO A 136 11.39 15.36 -4.03
N CYS A 137 10.39 15.25 -3.15
CA CYS A 137 9.85 13.99 -2.64
C CYS A 137 8.37 13.88 -2.97
N PHE A 138 8.02 12.90 -3.79
CA PHE A 138 6.65 12.61 -4.20
C PHE A 138 6.23 11.23 -3.71
N ILE A 139 4.93 11.06 -3.56
CA ILE A 139 4.31 9.79 -3.19
C ILE A 139 3.34 9.45 -4.30
N THR A 140 3.43 8.23 -4.83
CA THR A 140 2.50 7.71 -5.83
C THR A 140 1.64 6.63 -5.20
N PHE A 141 0.38 6.62 -5.58
CA PHE A 141 -0.55 5.58 -5.18
C PHE A 141 -0.35 4.38 -6.12
N ASP A 142 0.16 3.28 -5.58
CA ASP A 142 0.48 2.08 -6.35
C ASP A 142 -0.71 1.14 -6.42
N ILE A 143 -1.11 0.76 -7.62
CA ILE A 143 -2.20 -0.18 -7.88
C ILE A 143 -1.70 -1.24 -8.85
N GLY A 144 -1.54 -2.46 -8.35
CA GLY A 144 -1.12 -3.61 -9.13
C GLY A 144 -2.28 -4.31 -9.86
N PRO A 145 -2.02 -5.49 -10.42
CA PRO A 145 -3.05 -6.29 -11.07
C PRO A 145 -4.00 -6.92 -10.04
N THR A 146 -5.23 -7.16 -10.44
CA THR A 146 -6.27 -7.80 -9.60
C THR A 146 -5.93 -9.24 -9.20
N GLY A 147 -4.95 -9.86 -9.86
CA GLY A 147 -4.61 -11.28 -9.73
C GLY A 147 -5.55 -12.21 -10.51
N LYS A 148 -6.48 -11.64 -11.28
CA LYS A 148 -7.42 -12.38 -12.13
C LYS A 148 -7.26 -11.97 -13.59
N LEU A 149 -7.50 -12.91 -14.50
CA LEU A 149 -7.52 -12.64 -15.95
C LEU A 149 -8.92 -12.26 -16.39
N LEU A 150 -8.98 -11.32 -17.32
CA LEU A 150 -10.24 -10.93 -17.97
C LEU A 150 -10.74 -12.02 -18.91
N LYS A 151 -12.07 -12.11 -19.08
CA LYS A 151 -12.68 -12.92 -20.14
C LYS A 151 -12.17 -12.47 -21.52
N PRO A 152 -11.99 -13.39 -22.46
CA PRO A 152 -12.29 -14.85 -22.41
C PRO A 152 -11.17 -15.70 -21.81
N MET A 153 -10.02 -15.12 -21.43
CA MET A 153 -8.85 -15.87 -20.93
C MET A 153 -8.94 -16.23 -19.44
N GLY A 154 -9.85 -15.62 -18.71
CA GLY A 154 -10.13 -15.87 -17.29
C GLY A 154 -11.60 -15.64 -16.97
N ASP A 155 -11.93 -15.54 -15.68
CA ASP A 155 -13.31 -15.48 -15.20
C ASP A 155 -13.79 -14.04 -14.88
N LEU A 156 -12.91 -13.04 -14.95
CA LEU A 156 -13.23 -11.68 -14.56
C LEU A 156 -13.87 -10.92 -15.73
N ASP A 157 -15.08 -10.42 -15.53
CA ASP A 157 -15.70 -9.49 -16.47
C ASP A 157 -15.03 -8.12 -16.44
N PHE A 158 -15.03 -7.41 -17.55
CA PHE A 158 -14.42 -6.08 -17.67
C PHE A 158 -15.05 -5.09 -16.69
N GLU A 159 -16.38 -5.07 -16.58
CA GLU A 159 -17.10 -4.17 -15.67
C GLU A 159 -16.81 -4.47 -14.19
N ASP A 160 -16.62 -5.75 -13.86
CA ASP A 160 -16.22 -6.16 -12.53
C ASP A 160 -14.78 -5.68 -12.22
N ALA A 161 -13.87 -5.79 -13.19
CA ALA A 161 -12.52 -5.25 -13.05
C ALA A 161 -12.55 -3.72 -12.84
N VAL A 162 -13.32 -2.99 -13.65
CA VAL A 162 -13.52 -1.55 -13.48
C VAL A 162 -14.03 -1.22 -12.08
N SER A 163 -14.97 -2.00 -11.57
CA SER A 163 -15.53 -1.82 -10.23
C SER A 163 -14.50 -2.04 -9.13
N LEU A 164 -13.63 -3.06 -9.26
CA LEU A 164 -12.53 -3.33 -8.32
C LEU A 164 -11.53 -2.17 -8.28
N PHE A 165 -11.06 -1.71 -9.45
CA PHE A 165 -10.15 -0.58 -9.52
C PHE A 165 -10.78 0.72 -9.00
N LYS A 166 -12.04 0.98 -9.36
CA LYS A 166 -12.78 2.16 -8.90
C LYS A 166 -12.90 2.20 -7.38
N GLN A 167 -13.14 1.07 -6.73
CA GLN A 167 -13.23 0.99 -5.27
C GLN A 167 -11.88 1.30 -4.62
N THR A 168 -10.80 0.68 -5.10
CA THR A 168 -9.45 0.92 -4.59
C THR A 168 -9.04 2.38 -4.77
N PHE A 169 -9.30 2.94 -5.96
CA PHE A 169 -9.00 4.34 -6.28
C PHE A 169 -9.74 5.32 -5.35
N ARG A 170 -11.01 5.06 -5.05
CA ARG A 170 -11.86 5.91 -4.20
C ARG A 170 -11.29 6.08 -2.78
N TYR A 171 -10.55 5.12 -2.27
CA TYR A 171 -9.95 5.20 -0.93
C TYR A 171 -8.56 5.84 -0.94
N GLY A 172 -7.93 5.97 -2.11
CA GLY A 172 -6.64 6.61 -2.29
C GLY A 172 -6.70 8.13 -2.51
N PHE A 173 -7.89 8.65 -2.80
CA PHE A 173 -8.19 10.05 -3.06
C PHE A 173 -9.52 10.43 -2.37
#